data_0e999034efeff3bef6e415a18b17255b
#
_entry.id   0e999034efeff3bef6e415a18b17255b
#
_cell.length_a   1.000
_cell.length_b   1.000
_cell.length_c   1.000
_cell.angle_alpha   90.00
_cell.angle_beta   90.00
_cell.angle_gamma   90.00
#
_symmetry.space_group_name_H-M   'P 1'
#
loop_
_entity.id
_entity.type
_entity.pdbx_description
1 polymer ?
#
loop_
_entity_poly.entity_id
_entity_poly.type
_entity_poly.pdbx_seq_one_letter_code
_entity_poly.pdbx_strand_id
1 'polypeptide(L)'
;PLEAERQIVLSKVPDFDNREGHETVSAMIAVAELTRAGFAAGDLSTVMSPRTVIMWAENARIFSDLALSFRLTFLNKCDELERAVVAEFYQRCFGTELAESGVQVAKA
;
A
#
# COMPACT_ATOMS: atom_id res chain seq x y z
N PRO A 1 2.86 -12.72 10.90
CA PRO A 1 2.01 -11.87 11.73
C PRO A 1 2.28 -10.39 11.54
N LEU A 2 1.25 -9.62 11.76
CA LEU A 2 1.29 -8.18 11.55
C LEU A 2 2.45 -7.52 12.30
N GLU A 3 2.62 -7.89 13.56
CA GLU A 3 3.62 -7.23 14.39
C GLU A 3 5.03 -7.49 13.85
N ALA A 4 5.31 -8.71 13.43
CA ALA A 4 6.64 -9.03 12.92
C ALA A 4 6.91 -8.27 11.63
N GLU A 5 5.92 -8.20 10.75
CA GLU A 5 6.09 -7.49 9.49
C GLU A 5 6.25 -6.01 9.73
N ARG A 6 5.50 -5.44 10.69
CA ARG A 6 5.62 -4.04 11.02
C ARG A 6 7.04 -3.71 11.51
N GLN A 7 7.59 -4.57 12.36
CA GLN A 7 8.94 -4.36 12.85
C GLN A 7 9.96 -4.35 11.71
N ILE A 8 9.78 -5.24 10.75
CA ILE A 8 10.69 -5.29 9.61
C ILE A 8 10.61 -4.00 8.80
N VAL A 9 9.41 -3.52 8.52
CA VAL A 9 9.25 -2.30 7.75
C VAL A 9 9.85 -1.12 8.49
N LEU A 10 9.59 -1.02 9.80
CA LEU A 10 10.11 0.10 10.58
C LEU A 10 11.63 0.09 10.67
N SER A 11 12.23 -1.10 10.70
CA SER A 11 13.69 -1.16 10.74
C SER A 11 14.31 -0.73 9.41
N LYS A 12 13.60 -0.95 8.30
CA LYS A 12 14.10 -0.55 6.99
C LYS A 12 13.79 0.91 6.67
N VAL A 13 12.70 1.45 7.20
CA VAL A 13 12.29 2.82 6.94
C VAL A 13 12.00 3.50 8.28
N PRO A 14 13.06 3.86 9.03
CA PRO A 14 12.87 4.41 10.37
C PRO A 14 12.11 5.73 10.42
N ASP A 15 11.94 6.40 9.27
CA ASP A 15 11.14 7.62 9.22
C ASP A 15 9.71 7.37 9.71
N PHE A 16 9.24 6.12 9.64
CA PHE A 16 7.91 5.76 10.09
C PHE A 16 7.89 5.28 11.55
N ASP A 17 9.02 5.31 12.24
CA ASP A 17 9.09 4.77 13.59
C ASP A 17 8.65 5.82 14.60
N ASN A 18 7.38 6.15 14.56
CA ASN A 18 6.73 7.06 15.49
C ASN A 18 5.25 6.64 15.54
N ARG A 19 4.49 7.29 16.42
CA ARG A 19 3.10 6.89 16.62
C ARG A 19 2.30 6.91 15.31
N GLU A 20 2.37 8.02 14.59
CA GLU A 20 1.62 8.16 13.35
C GLU A 20 2.11 7.18 12.31
N GLY A 21 3.42 7.01 12.22
CA GLY A 21 4.01 6.09 11.27
C GLY A 21 3.64 4.65 11.55
N HIS A 22 3.53 4.28 12.83
CA HIS A 22 3.11 2.92 13.17
C HIS A 22 1.71 2.65 12.67
N GLU A 23 0.81 3.61 12.80
CA GLU A 23 -0.55 3.45 12.31
C GLU A 23 -0.56 3.34 10.79
N THR A 24 0.25 4.16 10.13
CA THR A 24 0.33 4.13 8.68
C THR A 24 0.87 2.78 8.20
N VAL A 25 1.94 2.30 8.80
CA VAL A 25 2.52 1.01 8.39
C VAL A 25 1.53 -0.12 8.65
N SER A 26 0.80 -0.07 9.76
CA SER A 26 -0.21 -1.09 10.03
C SER A 26 -1.28 -1.10 8.94
N ALA A 27 -1.71 0.07 8.49
CA ALA A 27 -2.70 0.14 7.41
C ALA A 27 -2.12 -0.36 6.09
N MET A 28 -0.84 -0.07 5.83
CA MET A 28 -0.18 -0.58 4.63
C MET A 28 -0.14 -2.09 4.63
N ILE A 29 0.18 -2.68 5.78
CA ILE A 29 0.20 -4.14 5.88
C ILE A 29 -1.21 -4.72 5.75
N ALA A 30 -2.22 -3.99 6.24
CA ALA A 30 -3.59 -4.44 6.06
C ALA A 30 -3.96 -4.51 4.58
N VAL A 31 -3.54 -3.54 3.79
CA VAL A 31 -3.73 -3.59 2.34
C VAL A 31 -3.04 -4.83 1.77
N ALA A 32 -1.79 -5.05 2.19
CA ALA A 32 -1.04 -6.21 1.71
C ALA A 32 -1.75 -7.52 2.06
N GLU A 33 -2.30 -7.62 3.27
CA GLU A 33 -3.01 -8.82 3.67
C GLU A 33 -4.24 -9.07 2.81
N LEU A 34 -4.93 -8.00 2.41
CA LEU A 34 -6.08 -8.17 1.53
C LEU A 34 -5.64 -8.68 0.15
N THR A 35 -4.51 -8.22 -0.36
CA THR A 35 -4.02 -8.74 -1.63
C THR A 35 -3.61 -10.20 -1.51
N ARG A 36 -3.04 -10.57 -0.37
CA ARG A 36 -2.62 -11.96 -0.14
C ARG A 36 -3.83 -12.89 -0.07
N ALA A 37 -4.87 -12.44 0.62
CA ALA A 37 -6.10 -13.23 0.68
C ALA A 37 -6.76 -13.36 -0.69
N GLY A 38 -6.78 -12.27 -1.46
CA GLY A 38 -7.34 -12.30 -2.79
C GLY A 38 -6.55 -13.21 -3.73
N PHE A 39 -5.22 -13.19 -3.60
CA PHE A 39 -4.38 -14.06 -4.41
C PHE A 39 -4.62 -15.53 -4.05
N ALA A 40 -4.69 -15.83 -2.77
CA ALA A 40 -4.93 -17.20 -2.32
C ALA A 40 -6.29 -17.71 -2.77
N ALA A 41 -7.27 -16.82 -2.84
CA ALA A 41 -8.63 -17.19 -3.29
C ALA A 41 -8.76 -17.24 -4.80
N GLY A 42 -7.73 -16.83 -5.53
CA GLY A 42 -7.78 -16.85 -6.98
C GLY A 42 -8.43 -15.61 -7.58
N ASP A 43 -8.70 -14.59 -6.77
CA ASP A 43 -9.34 -13.36 -7.24
C ASP A 43 -8.35 -12.37 -7.81
N LEU A 44 -7.09 -12.45 -7.39
CA LEU A 44 -6.04 -11.54 -7.85
C LEU A 44 -4.87 -12.33 -8.40
N SER A 45 -4.20 -11.75 -9.38
CA SER A 45 -3.02 -12.36 -9.97
C SER A 45 -1.73 -11.75 -9.45
N THR A 46 -1.83 -10.70 -8.63
CA THR A 46 -0.67 -10.01 -8.07
C THR A 46 -0.83 -9.94 -6.56
N VAL A 47 0.28 -10.12 -5.86
CA VAL A 47 0.26 -10.13 -4.40
C VAL A 47 1.33 -9.18 -3.87
N MET A 48 1.01 -8.50 -2.78
CA MET A 48 1.98 -7.59 -2.14
C MET A 48 2.75 -8.33 -1.07
N SER A 49 4.02 -8.56 -1.33
CA SER A 49 4.92 -9.22 -0.38
C SER A 49 5.41 -8.21 0.65
N PRO A 50 6.04 -8.69 1.74
CA PRO A 50 6.65 -7.75 2.69
C PRO A 50 7.68 -6.84 2.03
N ARG A 51 8.42 -7.33 1.05
CA ARG A 51 9.37 -6.48 0.33
C ARG A 51 8.64 -5.35 -0.39
N THR A 52 7.48 -5.63 -0.96
CA THR A 52 6.70 -4.60 -1.64
C THR A 52 6.22 -3.55 -0.66
N VAL A 53 5.83 -3.95 0.55
CA VAL A 53 5.43 -2.99 1.57
C VAL A 53 6.59 -2.07 1.91
N ILE A 54 7.79 -2.63 2.04
CA ILE A 54 8.98 -1.83 2.32
C ILE A 54 9.23 -0.82 1.20
N MET A 55 9.14 -1.27 -0.05
CA MET A 55 9.33 -0.39 -1.20
C MET A 55 8.28 0.73 -1.22
N TRP A 56 7.06 0.39 -0.88
CA TRP A 56 5.99 1.39 -0.80
C TRP A 56 6.34 2.44 0.26
N ALA A 57 6.77 1.99 1.43
CA ALA A 57 7.13 2.91 2.51
C ALA A 57 8.31 3.81 2.11
N GLU A 58 9.31 3.24 1.47
CA GLU A 58 10.45 4.02 1.02
C GLU A 58 10.04 5.08 0.00
N ASN A 59 9.19 4.70 -0.94
CA ASN A 59 8.71 5.64 -1.93
C ASN A 59 7.82 6.70 -1.31
N ALA A 60 7.02 6.33 -0.32
CA ALA A 60 6.18 7.29 0.38
C ALA A 60 7.02 8.33 1.10
N ARG A 61 8.14 7.91 1.66
CA ARG A 61 9.06 8.83 2.33
C ARG A 61 9.67 9.80 1.31
N ILE A 62 10.08 9.26 0.16
CA ILE A 62 10.75 10.08 -0.85
C ILE A 62 9.79 11.08 -1.47
N PHE A 63 8.59 10.62 -1.83
CA PHE A 63 7.63 11.49 -2.53
C PHE A 63 6.73 12.25 -1.59
N SER A 64 6.72 11.92 -0.30
CA SER A 64 5.83 12.54 0.68
C SER A 64 4.37 12.41 0.24
N ASP A 65 4.04 11.28 -0.37
CA ASP A 65 2.70 11.05 -0.92
C ASP A 65 2.42 9.56 -0.89
N LEU A 66 1.62 9.16 0.08
CA LEU A 66 1.34 7.74 0.32
C LEU A 66 0.54 7.14 -0.83
N ALA A 67 -0.45 7.87 -1.34
CA ALA A 67 -1.29 7.36 -2.41
C ALA A 67 -0.52 7.25 -3.71
N LEU A 68 0.26 8.27 -4.05
CA LEU A 68 1.06 8.23 -5.27
C LEU A 68 2.05 7.08 -5.23
N SER A 69 2.72 6.91 -4.08
CA SER A 69 3.71 5.84 -3.98
C SER A 69 3.04 4.46 -4.05
N PHE A 70 1.81 4.32 -3.54
CA PHE A 70 1.08 3.07 -3.69
C PHE A 70 0.83 2.77 -5.17
N ARG A 71 0.40 3.78 -5.93
CA ARG A 71 0.14 3.60 -7.34
C ARG A 71 1.40 3.20 -8.10
N LEU A 72 2.51 3.88 -7.82
CA LEU A 72 3.75 3.60 -8.52
C LEU A 72 4.36 2.26 -8.12
N THR A 73 4.22 1.90 -6.86
CA THR A 73 4.84 0.69 -6.35
C THR A 73 4.04 -0.57 -6.69
N PHE A 74 2.72 -0.47 -6.67
CA PHE A 74 1.90 -1.67 -6.77
C PHE A 74 0.74 -1.55 -7.74
N LEU A 75 -0.11 -0.52 -7.60
CA LEU A 75 -1.38 -0.48 -8.34
C LEU A 75 -1.17 -0.50 -9.84
N ASN A 76 -0.20 0.28 -10.34
CA ASN A 76 0.03 0.36 -11.78
C ASN A 76 0.55 -0.95 -12.37
N LYS A 77 1.06 -1.84 -11.52
CA LYS A 77 1.56 -3.13 -11.99
C LYS A 77 0.49 -4.21 -11.97
N CYS A 78 -0.66 -3.92 -11.40
CA CYS A 78 -1.75 -4.88 -11.35
C CYS A 78 -2.43 -4.98 -12.71
N ASP A 79 -3.06 -6.13 -12.94
CA ASP A 79 -3.89 -6.30 -14.12
C ASP A 79 -4.97 -5.23 -14.12
N GLU A 80 -5.22 -4.67 -15.29
CA GLU A 80 -6.14 -3.54 -15.40
C GLU A 80 -7.52 -3.88 -14.85
N LEU A 81 -7.97 -5.11 -15.05
CA LEU A 81 -9.28 -5.53 -14.57
C LEU A 81 -9.33 -5.67 -13.05
N GLU A 82 -8.18 -5.78 -12.41
CA GLU A 82 -8.11 -5.96 -10.96
C GLU A 82 -7.83 -4.67 -10.21
N ARG A 83 -7.51 -3.61 -10.91
CA ARG A 83 -7.10 -2.36 -10.26
C ARG A 83 -8.20 -1.77 -9.39
N ALA A 84 -9.43 -1.88 -9.81
CA ALA A 84 -10.54 -1.33 -9.03
C ALA A 84 -10.64 -2.02 -7.68
N VAL A 85 -10.44 -3.34 -7.66
CA VAL A 85 -10.48 -4.10 -6.41
C VAL A 85 -9.35 -3.68 -5.49
N VAL A 86 -8.15 -3.56 -6.05
CA VAL A 86 -6.98 -3.19 -5.26
C VAL A 86 -7.10 -1.76 -4.74
N ALA A 87 -7.62 -0.86 -5.57
CA ALA A 87 -7.84 0.52 -5.14
C ALA A 87 -8.84 0.58 -3.99
N GLU A 88 -9.84 -0.29 -4.01
CA GLU A 88 -10.82 -0.34 -2.94
C GLU A 88 -10.21 -0.86 -1.64
N PHE A 89 -9.23 -1.76 -1.74
CA PHE A 89 -8.50 -2.19 -0.54
C PHE A 89 -7.82 -1.00 0.13
N TYR A 90 -7.17 -0.16 -0.68
CA TYR A 90 -6.52 1.04 -0.15
C TYR A 90 -7.54 1.95 0.53
N GLN A 91 -8.66 2.19 -0.14
CA GLN A 91 -9.69 3.05 0.41
C GLN A 91 -10.23 2.51 1.73
N ARG A 92 -10.41 1.20 1.80
CA ARG A 92 -10.93 0.56 3.00
C ARG A 92 -9.98 0.71 4.18
N CYS A 93 -8.68 0.58 3.94
CA CYS A 93 -7.71 0.59 5.01
C CYS A 93 -7.28 2.00 5.41
N PHE A 94 -7.33 2.94 4.49
CA PHE A 94 -6.89 4.31 4.77
C PHE A 94 -8.03 5.30 4.86
N GLY A 95 -9.23 4.91 4.47
CA GLY A 95 -10.39 5.77 4.58
C GLY A 95 -10.43 6.90 3.57
N THR A 96 -9.56 6.89 2.58
CA THR A 96 -9.54 7.91 1.54
C THR A 96 -9.59 7.27 0.18
N GLU A 97 -10.27 7.94 -0.74
CA GLU A 97 -10.40 7.45 -2.10
C GLU A 97 -9.12 7.66 -2.87
N LEU A 98 -8.74 6.66 -3.68
CA LEU A 98 -7.52 6.72 -4.45
C LEU A 98 -7.84 7.26 -5.85
N ALA A 99 -7.14 8.32 -6.25
CA ALA A 99 -7.35 8.90 -7.57
C ALA A 99 -6.97 7.91 -8.66
N GLU A 100 -7.70 7.94 -9.78
CA GLU A 100 -7.45 7.01 -10.87
C GLU A 100 -6.13 7.29 -11.58
N SER A 101 -5.70 8.53 -11.61
CA SER A 101 -4.43 8.87 -12.19
C SER A 101 -3.80 9.99 -11.38
N GLY A 102 -2.47 10.08 -11.46
CA GLY A 102 -1.76 11.10 -10.73
C GLY A 102 -2.18 12.51 -11.11
N VAL A 103 -2.63 12.68 -12.33
CA VAL A 103 -3.05 14.00 -12.80
C VAL A 103 -4.26 14.50 -12.03
N GLN A 104 -5.14 13.60 -11.64
CA GLN A 104 -6.35 14.00 -10.96
C GLN A 104 -6.10 14.54 -9.58
N VAL A 105 -5.00 14.20 -9.00
CA VAL A 105 -4.66 14.69 -7.67
C VAL A 105 -4.59 16.21 -7.67
N ALA A 106 -4.13 16.76 -8.78
CA ALA A 106 -3.96 18.22 -8.86
C ALA A 106 -5.27 18.98 -8.79
N LYS A 107 -6.36 18.30 -9.01
CA LYS A 107 -7.65 18.96 -8.97
C LYS A 107 -8.14 19.25 -7.57
N ALA A 108 -7.65 18.51 -6.65
CA ALA A 108 -8.10 18.62 -5.26
C ALA A 108 -7.82 19.98 -4.63
#